data_c09fca0861c415f4dfb9df878b4010e6
#
_entry.id   c09fca0861c415f4dfb9df878b4010e6
#
_cell.length_a   1.000
_cell.length_b   1.000
_cell.length_c   1.000
_cell.angle_alpha   90.00
_cell.angle_beta   90.00
_cell.angle_gamma   90.00
#
_symmetry.space_group_name_H-M   'P 1'
#
loop_
_entity.id
_entity.type
_entity.pdbx_description
1 polymer ?
#
loop_
_entity_poly.entity_id
_entity_poly.type
_entity_poly.pdbx_seq_one_letter_code
_entity_poly.pdbx_strand_id
1 'polypeptide(L)'
;MRFMPHTESDVAAMLETIGAKHLDDLIAHVPANLRASATINLDRGRSEADVVREISALAARNTGASGFVSFLGAGYYRHYVPAAVRAVIARAEFATSYTPYQAEASQGTTQAIFEFQTLITQLTAMEVANASMYDGASAAAEAVLMARRLMPRRQVVALSRALWPEYRATIRTYLSALEGLDIVEVPFDDATGATDLSTLDRIANDRLLCMVTGYPNALGIIEPLGAIAQMTHRAGALAISATAEGIALGLLRAPGELGVDIAVGEGQSFGLPLQFGGPGVGFMAARLTHLRQMPGRLVGQTRDRDGRRAFCLTLNTREQHIRRERATSNICTNHSLCALAATVYLSLMGRVGLRELAERNVELAHQAVAVLEAAGIRRRFSGQFFNEFALKLANPSAALEAAERKQILAGIALGNDYSELSDALLVSVTEMNRGDEFSRLAAAIGEVR
;
A
#
# COMPACT_ATOMS: atom_id res chain seq x y z
N MET A 1 -10.47 -18.53 35.28
CA MET A 1 -10.14 -17.77 34.04
C MET A 1 -8.72 -17.26 34.14
N ARG A 2 -7.90 -17.38 33.09
CA ARG A 2 -6.48 -16.91 33.13
C ARG A 2 -6.30 -15.42 33.37
N PHE A 3 -7.27 -14.60 32.99
CA PHE A 3 -7.17 -13.14 33.03
C PHE A 3 -7.90 -12.50 34.22
N MET A 4 -8.62 -13.29 35.02
CA MET A 4 -9.24 -12.89 36.29
C MET A 4 -8.80 -13.88 37.37
N PRO A 5 -7.58 -13.75 37.89
CA PRO A 5 -6.97 -14.76 38.76
C PRO A 5 -7.56 -14.76 40.18
N HIS A 6 -8.22 -13.69 40.61
CA HIS A 6 -8.73 -13.57 41.97
C HIS A 6 -10.01 -14.36 42.17
N THR A 7 -10.00 -15.18 43.22
CA THR A 7 -11.20 -15.86 43.74
C THR A 7 -12.01 -14.92 44.64
N GLU A 8 -13.24 -15.32 45.00
CA GLU A 8 -14.05 -14.55 45.94
C GLU A 8 -13.35 -14.40 47.32
N SER A 9 -12.61 -15.43 47.75
CA SER A 9 -11.81 -15.38 48.98
C SER A 9 -10.63 -14.42 48.86
N ASP A 10 -9.99 -14.31 47.71
CA ASP A 10 -8.91 -13.35 47.50
C ASP A 10 -9.45 -11.93 47.52
N VAL A 11 -10.62 -11.68 46.90
CA VAL A 11 -11.29 -10.37 46.93
C VAL A 11 -11.67 -10.00 48.35
N ALA A 12 -12.24 -10.94 49.14
CA ALA A 12 -12.59 -10.70 50.55
C ALA A 12 -11.37 -10.32 51.38
N ALA A 13 -10.27 -11.06 51.26
CA ALA A 13 -9.02 -10.77 51.96
C ALA A 13 -8.42 -9.42 51.59
N MET A 14 -8.49 -9.03 50.31
CA MET A 14 -8.07 -7.72 49.84
C MET A 14 -8.94 -6.58 50.46
N LEU A 15 -10.26 -6.74 50.44
CA LEU A 15 -11.19 -5.77 51.04
C LEU A 15 -10.96 -5.61 52.53
N GLU A 16 -10.76 -6.71 53.26
CA GLU A 16 -10.42 -6.68 54.68
C GLU A 16 -9.12 -5.90 54.95
N THR A 17 -8.08 -6.15 54.15
CA THR A 17 -6.78 -5.48 54.26
C THR A 17 -6.87 -3.97 54.10
N ILE A 18 -7.74 -3.48 53.21
CA ILE A 18 -7.94 -2.05 52.97
C ILE A 18 -9.06 -1.44 53.81
N GLY A 19 -9.73 -2.22 54.66
CA GLY A 19 -10.79 -1.77 55.53
C GLY A 19 -12.13 -1.46 54.85
N ALA A 20 -12.38 -2.06 53.67
CA ALA A 20 -13.64 -1.94 52.94
C ALA A 20 -14.47 -3.24 53.09
N LYS A 21 -15.83 -3.10 53.10
CA LYS A 21 -16.73 -4.25 53.20
C LYS A 21 -17.14 -4.78 51.84
N HIS A 22 -17.27 -3.88 50.87
CA HIS A 22 -17.73 -4.20 49.53
C HIS A 22 -16.89 -3.46 48.49
N LEU A 23 -16.85 -3.97 47.23
CA LEU A 23 -16.21 -3.27 46.12
C LEU A 23 -16.82 -1.87 45.89
N ASP A 24 -18.11 -1.72 46.12
CA ASP A 24 -18.80 -0.44 45.99
C ASP A 24 -18.29 0.63 46.95
N ASP A 25 -17.70 0.26 48.11
CA ASP A 25 -17.12 1.20 49.06
C ASP A 25 -15.90 1.93 48.43
N LEU A 26 -15.18 1.25 47.54
CA LEU A 26 -14.00 1.81 46.85
C LEU A 26 -14.37 2.93 45.86
N ILE A 27 -15.59 2.87 45.32
CA ILE A 27 -16.13 3.85 44.39
C ILE A 27 -17.21 4.74 45.02
N ALA A 28 -17.32 4.75 46.36
CA ALA A 28 -18.33 5.54 47.07
C ALA A 28 -18.23 7.07 46.82
N HIS A 29 -17.05 7.55 46.43
CA HIS A 29 -16.81 8.93 46.03
C HIS A 29 -17.47 9.30 44.69
N VAL A 30 -17.86 8.32 43.86
CA VAL A 30 -18.61 8.56 42.61
C VAL A 30 -20.09 8.77 42.97
N PRO A 31 -20.76 9.86 42.51
CA PRO A 31 -22.18 10.11 42.78
C PRO A 31 -23.08 8.92 42.45
N ALA A 32 -24.05 8.62 43.34
CA ALA A 32 -24.90 7.44 43.24
C ALA A 32 -25.70 7.37 41.92
N ASN A 33 -26.15 8.52 41.41
CA ASN A 33 -26.87 8.62 40.15
C ASN A 33 -25.98 8.19 38.95
N LEU A 34 -24.68 8.53 38.96
CA LEU A 34 -23.74 8.09 37.92
C LEU A 34 -23.44 6.61 38.06
N ARG A 35 -23.27 6.08 39.26
CA ARG A 35 -23.08 4.62 39.46
C ARG A 35 -24.30 3.81 39.01
N ALA A 36 -25.51 4.30 39.31
CA ALA A 36 -26.74 3.64 38.88
C ALA A 36 -26.96 3.67 37.39
N SER A 37 -26.45 4.71 36.69
CA SER A 37 -26.53 4.81 35.21
C SER A 37 -25.43 4.02 34.48
N ALA A 38 -24.36 3.63 35.17
CA ALA A 38 -23.24 2.85 34.62
C ALA A 38 -23.57 1.35 34.55
N THR A 39 -24.73 1.02 34.00
CA THR A 39 -25.12 -0.39 33.80
C THR A 39 -24.42 -0.96 32.60
N ILE A 40 -23.53 -1.92 32.80
CA ILE A 40 -22.91 -2.69 31.74
C ILE A 40 -23.87 -3.81 31.34
N ASN A 41 -24.56 -3.61 30.22
CA ASN A 41 -25.52 -4.59 29.70
C ASN A 41 -24.80 -5.59 28.78
N LEU A 42 -24.03 -6.50 29.38
CA LEU A 42 -23.35 -7.59 28.68
C LEU A 42 -24.04 -8.92 28.99
N ASP A 43 -24.18 -9.71 27.96
CA ASP A 43 -24.64 -11.10 28.09
C ASP A 43 -23.66 -11.92 28.96
N ARG A 44 -24.18 -13.00 29.54
CA ARG A 44 -23.36 -13.94 30.29
C ARG A 44 -22.27 -14.56 29.38
N GLY A 45 -21.08 -14.72 29.94
CA GLY A 45 -19.96 -15.37 29.22
C GLY A 45 -20.36 -16.76 28.69
N ARG A 46 -19.86 -17.06 27.49
CA ARG A 46 -20.09 -18.32 26.77
C ARG A 46 -18.88 -19.23 26.80
N SER A 47 -19.04 -20.50 26.49
CA SER A 47 -17.91 -21.41 26.28
C SER A 47 -17.14 -21.04 25.01
N GLU A 48 -15.85 -21.33 24.98
CA GLU A 48 -15.00 -21.12 23.78
C GLU A 48 -15.59 -21.83 22.55
N ALA A 49 -16.07 -23.07 22.73
CA ALA A 49 -16.68 -23.84 21.65
C ALA A 49 -17.94 -23.17 21.06
N ASP A 50 -18.77 -22.55 21.90
CA ASP A 50 -19.95 -21.82 21.42
C ASP A 50 -19.59 -20.56 20.69
N VAL A 51 -18.59 -19.79 21.19
CA VAL A 51 -18.08 -18.59 20.54
C VAL A 51 -17.46 -18.93 19.18
N VAL A 52 -16.63 -19.97 19.11
CA VAL A 52 -16.03 -20.43 17.83
C VAL A 52 -17.12 -20.82 16.83
N ARG A 53 -18.14 -21.56 17.27
CA ARG A 53 -19.25 -21.97 16.40
C ARG A 53 -20.02 -20.77 15.84
N GLU A 54 -20.34 -19.79 16.68
CA GLU A 54 -21.09 -18.61 16.29
C GLU A 54 -20.27 -17.71 15.34
N ILE A 55 -19.01 -17.43 15.68
CA ILE A 55 -18.14 -16.61 14.84
C ILE A 55 -17.85 -17.32 13.50
N SER A 56 -17.66 -18.64 13.50
CA SER A 56 -17.51 -19.41 12.25
C SER A 56 -18.78 -19.35 11.39
N ALA A 57 -19.97 -19.40 11.99
CA ALA A 57 -21.22 -19.24 11.26
C ALA A 57 -21.39 -17.84 10.66
N LEU A 58 -20.96 -16.79 11.38
CA LEU A 58 -20.93 -15.43 10.85
C LEU A 58 -19.88 -15.30 9.70
N ALA A 59 -18.69 -15.85 9.89
CA ALA A 59 -17.64 -15.85 8.88
C ALA A 59 -18.07 -16.58 7.59
N ALA A 60 -18.82 -17.67 7.71
CA ALA A 60 -19.34 -18.43 6.57
C ALA A 60 -20.37 -17.67 5.71
N ARG A 61 -20.89 -16.54 6.19
CA ARG A 61 -21.75 -15.65 5.39
C ARG A 61 -20.97 -14.80 4.39
N ASN A 62 -19.66 -14.70 4.55
CA ASN A 62 -18.80 -14.02 3.58
C ASN A 62 -18.51 -14.95 2.41
N THR A 63 -18.56 -14.41 1.21
CA THR A 63 -18.13 -15.11 0.00
C THR A 63 -16.63 -14.91 -0.18
N GLY A 64 -15.85 -15.95 0.15
CA GLY A 64 -14.40 -15.93 0.00
C GLY A 64 -13.98 -16.04 -1.46
N ALA A 65 -13.00 -15.24 -1.89
CA ALA A 65 -12.47 -15.27 -3.23
C ALA A 65 -11.77 -16.59 -3.63
N SER A 66 -11.52 -17.50 -2.68
CA SER A 66 -10.90 -18.81 -2.95
C SER A 66 -11.72 -19.72 -3.86
N GLY A 67 -13.05 -19.51 -3.96
CA GLY A 67 -13.94 -20.21 -4.88
C GLY A 67 -14.07 -19.56 -6.24
N PHE A 68 -13.45 -18.40 -6.47
CA PHE A 68 -13.54 -17.61 -7.68
C PHE A 68 -12.23 -17.60 -8.45
N VAL A 69 -12.34 -17.56 -9.78
CA VAL A 69 -11.28 -17.08 -10.64
C VAL A 69 -11.25 -15.56 -10.56
N SER A 70 -10.11 -14.97 -10.23
CA SER A 70 -10.02 -13.52 -9.99
C SER A 70 -9.11 -12.84 -11.00
N PHE A 71 -9.62 -11.77 -11.59
CA PHE A 71 -8.92 -10.81 -12.43
C PHE A 71 -8.98 -9.41 -11.81
N LEU A 72 -9.14 -9.34 -10.50
CA LEU A 72 -9.11 -8.07 -9.76
C LEU A 72 -7.67 -7.57 -9.60
N GLY A 73 -7.51 -6.24 -9.62
CA GLY A 73 -6.27 -5.52 -9.45
C GLY A 73 -6.52 -4.13 -8.88
N ALA A 74 -6.17 -3.08 -9.64
CA ALA A 74 -6.35 -1.67 -9.30
C ALA A 74 -5.63 -1.25 -8.03
N GLY A 75 -4.37 -1.68 -7.86
CA GLY A 75 -3.53 -1.24 -6.77
C GLY A 75 -3.26 -2.28 -5.69
N TYR A 76 -4.05 -3.35 -5.63
CA TYR A 76 -3.83 -4.54 -4.79
C TYR A 76 -3.96 -5.79 -5.65
N TYR A 77 -2.95 -6.66 -5.62
CA TYR A 77 -2.83 -7.77 -6.56
C TYR A 77 -2.69 -9.10 -5.86
N ARG A 78 -3.31 -10.13 -6.43
CA ARG A 78 -3.25 -11.49 -5.89
C ARG A 78 -2.00 -12.18 -6.39
N HIS A 79 -0.97 -12.27 -5.54
CA HIS A 79 0.26 -13.02 -5.79
C HIS A 79 0.39 -14.21 -4.86
N TYR A 80 1.25 -15.16 -5.25
CA TYR A 80 1.60 -16.28 -4.38
C TYR A 80 2.49 -15.81 -3.22
N VAL A 81 2.09 -16.15 -2.00
CA VAL A 81 2.88 -15.86 -0.78
C VAL A 81 3.59 -17.13 -0.31
N PRO A 82 4.92 -17.23 -0.42
CA PRO A 82 5.68 -18.38 0.04
C PRO A 82 5.47 -18.67 1.53
N ALA A 83 5.39 -19.96 1.89
CA ALA A 83 5.16 -20.39 3.28
C ALA A 83 6.24 -19.86 4.25
N ALA A 84 7.47 -19.69 3.77
CA ALA A 84 8.58 -19.14 4.58
C ALA A 84 8.30 -17.71 5.07
N VAL A 85 7.58 -16.87 4.29
CA VAL A 85 7.20 -15.53 4.72
C VAL A 85 6.34 -15.61 5.98
N ARG A 86 5.29 -16.43 5.95
CA ARG A 86 4.40 -16.64 7.11
C ARG A 86 5.14 -17.22 8.31
N ALA A 87 6.04 -18.16 8.07
CA ALA A 87 6.82 -18.79 9.15
C ALA A 87 7.72 -17.79 9.88
N VAL A 88 8.34 -16.85 9.15
CA VAL A 88 9.22 -15.83 9.75
C VAL A 88 8.42 -14.77 10.51
N ILE A 89 7.37 -14.20 9.90
CA ILE A 89 6.57 -13.14 10.56
C ILE A 89 5.77 -13.65 11.77
N ALA A 90 5.51 -14.96 11.87
CA ALA A 90 4.84 -15.58 13.02
C ALA A 90 5.76 -15.79 14.22
N ARG A 91 7.07 -15.58 14.08
CA ARG A 91 7.99 -15.73 15.22
C ARG A 91 7.74 -14.64 16.25
N ALA A 92 7.69 -15.03 17.53
CA ALA A 92 7.37 -14.12 18.63
C ALA A 92 8.33 -12.92 18.70
N GLU A 93 9.60 -13.13 18.36
CA GLU A 93 10.64 -12.09 18.38
C GLU A 93 10.31 -10.91 17.47
N PHE A 94 9.59 -11.14 16.35
CA PHE A 94 9.14 -10.12 15.43
C PHE A 94 7.69 -9.71 15.69
N ALA A 95 6.80 -10.68 15.90
CA ALA A 95 5.35 -10.43 16.02
C ALA A 95 5.00 -9.57 17.25
N THR A 96 5.78 -9.64 18.33
CA THR A 96 5.59 -8.85 19.55
C THR A 96 6.38 -7.54 19.55
N SER A 97 7.25 -7.31 18.58
CA SER A 97 8.05 -6.08 18.46
C SER A 97 7.17 -4.92 17.99
N TYR A 98 7.25 -3.78 18.68
CA TYR A 98 6.57 -2.55 18.27
C TYR A 98 7.53 -1.56 17.61
N THR A 99 8.36 -0.90 18.40
CA THR A 99 9.34 0.07 17.89
C THR A 99 10.71 -0.21 18.51
N PRO A 100 11.76 -0.35 17.69
CA PRO A 100 13.11 -0.66 18.18
C PRO A 100 13.82 0.57 18.76
N TYR A 101 13.26 1.22 19.80
CA TYR A 101 13.87 2.39 20.43
C TYR A 101 15.21 2.07 21.10
N GLN A 102 15.31 0.90 21.74
CA GLN A 102 16.56 0.41 22.34
C GLN A 102 17.29 -0.46 21.30
N ALA A 103 18.19 0.16 20.58
CA ALA A 103 18.95 -0.53 19.51
C ALA A 103 19.70 -1.77 20.02
N GLU A 104 20.27 -1.71 21.22
CA GLU A 104 21.00 -2.81 21.86
C GLU A 104 20.14 -4.05 22.10
N ALA A 105 18.84 -3.89 22.36
CA ALA A 105 17.89 -4.98 22.56
C ALA A 105 17.22 -5.45 21.26
N SER A 106 17.26 -4.63 20.19
CA SER A 106 16.47 -4.80 18.98
C SER A 106 17.31 -4.91 17.70
N GLN A 107 18.51 -5.49 17.80
CA GLN A 107 19.42 -5.56 16.65
C GLN A 107 18.83 -6.35 15.46
N GLY A 108 18.11 -7.43 15.72
CA GLY A 108 17.46 -8.22 14.65
C GLY A 108 16.38 -7.43 13.93
N THR A 109 15.55 -6.68 14.65
CA THR A 109 14.49 -5.82 14.07
C THR A 109 15.08 -4.65 13.29
N THR A 110 16.10 -3.97 13.85
CA THR A 110 16.76 -2.86 13.15
C THR A 110 17.52 -3.33 11.92
N GLN A 111 18.14 -4.50 11.97
CA GLN A 111 18.76 -5.10 10.79
C GLN A 111 17.73 -5.41 9.70
N ALA A 112 16.61 -6.02 10.04
CA ALA A 112 15.54 -6.32 9.08
C ALA A 112 15.00 -5.04 8.40
N ILE A 113 14.84 -3.94 9.15
CA ILE A 113 14.45 -2.64 8.60
C ILE A 113 15.53 -2.10 7.66
N PHE A 114 16.80 -2.19 8.04
CA PHE A 114 17.91 -1.75 7.19
C PHE A 114 17.98 -2.55 5.88
N GLU A 115 17.71 -3.85 5.94
CA GLU A 115 17.63 -4.73 4.76
C GLU A 115 16.44 -4.34 3.87
N PHE A 116 15.25 -4.04 4.45
CA PHE A 116 14.12 -3.49 3.71
C PHE A 116 14.51 -2.22 2.96
N GLN A 117 15.11 -1.25 3.65
CA GLN A 117 15.57 0.01 3.03
C GLN A 117 16.52 -0.28 1.84
N THR A 118 17.45 -1.22 2.02
CA THR A 118 18.41 -1.61 0.98
C THR A 118 17.70 -2.22 -0.24
N LEU A 119 16.74 -3.13 -0.03
CA LEU A 119 15.99 -3.76 -1.11
C LEU A 119 15.16 -2.73 -1.88
N ILE A 120 14.50 -1.79 -1.19
CA ILE A 120 13.75 -0.71 -1.84
C ILE A 120 14.69 0.22 -2.65
N THR A 121 15.86 0.57 -2.13
CA THR A 121 16.81 1.39 -2.91
C THR A 121 17.28 0.65 -4.16
N GLN A 122 17.50 -0.65 -4.10
CA GLN A 122 17.89 -1.46 -5.26
C GLN A 122 16.77 -1.55 -6.32
N LEU A 123 15.54 -1.77 -5.89
CA LEU A 123 14.37 -1.85 -6.78
C LEU A 123 14.09 -0.53 -7.50
N THR A 124 14.25 0.58 -6.79
CA THR A 124 13.92 1.91 -7.29
C THR A 124 15.11 2.63 -7.93
N ALA A 125 16.33 2.09 -7.81
CA ALA A 125 17.61 2.75 -8.16
C ALA A 125 17.73 4.14 -7.50
N MET A 126 17.22 4.25 -6.26
CA MET A 126 17.37 5.43 -5.42
C MET A 126 18.50 5.24 -4.41
N GLU A 127 18.96 6.34 -3.81
CA GLU A 127 20.12 6.32 -2.93
C GLU A 127 19.76 6.08 -1.47
N VAL A 128 18.52 6.38 -1.09
CA VAL A 128 18.02 6.21 0.29
C VAL A 128 16.54 5.83 0.31
N ALA A 129 16.15 4.96 1.25
CA ALA A 129 14.77 4.62 1.54
C ALA A 129 14.51 4.65 3.05
N ASN A 130 13.26 4.91 3.46
CA ASN A 130 12.86 4.87 4.85
C ASN A 130 12.47 3.45 5.32
N ALA A 131 12.17 3.31 6.60
CA ALA A 131 11.83 2.04 7.25
C ALA A 131 10.49 1.42 6.80
N SER A 132 9.65 2.12 6.14
CA SER A 132 8.38 1.92 5.44
C SER A 132 7.40 3.04 5.73
N MET A 133 6.38 3.11 4.90
CA MET A 133 5.19 3.96 5.07
C MET A 133 3.98 3.07 5.44
N TYR A 134 2.81 3.66 5.66
CA TYR A 134 1.60 2.87 5.96
C TYR A 134 1.10 2.13 4.73
N ASP A 135 0.98 2.85 3.62
CA ASP A 135 0.58 2.35 2.31
C ASP A 135 1.13 3.26 1.19
N GLY A 136 0.91 2.86 -0.05
CA GLY A 136 1.38 3.61 -1.21
C GLY A 136 0.71 4.98 -1.37
N ALA A 137 -0.55 5.11 -1.03
CA ALA A 137 -1.30 6.36 -1.16
C ALA A 137 -0.83 7.41 -0.14
N SER A 138 -0.63 7.02 1.12
CA SER A 138 -0.05 7.91 2.14
C SER A 138 1.42 8.25 1.83
N ALA A 139 2.17 7.29 1.26
CA ALA A 139 3.53 7.54 0.79
C ALA A 139 3.57 8.61 -0.32
N ALA A 140 2.62 8.56 -1.27
CA ALA A 140 2.51 9.57 -2.33
C ALA A 140 2.14 10.95 -1.78
N ALA A 141 1.22 11.03 -0.82
CA ALA A 141 0.86 12.28 -0.15
C ALA A 141 2.06 12.89 0.61
N GLU A 142 2.78 12.06 1.36
CA GLU A 142 4.00 12.48 2.07
C GLU A 142 5.14 12.88 1.13
N ALA A 143 5.23 12.29 -0.07
CA ALA A 143 6.19 12.71 -1.09
C ALA A 143 5.90 14.13 -1.60
N VAL A 144 4.61 14.48 -1.79
CA VAL A 144 4.19 15.85 -2.14
C VAL A 144 4.50 16.82 -1.00
N LEU A 145 4.23 16.44 0.26
CA LEU A 145 4.61 17.26 1.42
C LEU A 145 6.13 17.42 1.54
N MET A 146 6.88 16.39 1.22
CA MET A 146 8.34 16.45 1.15
C MET A 146 8.80 17.42 0.05
N ALA A 147 8.20 17.38 -1.13
CA ALA A 147 8.48 18.32 -2.20
C ALA A 147 8.22 19.77 -1.76
N ARG A 148 7.10 20.04 -1.07
CA ARG A 148 6.78 21.35 -0.50
C ARG A 148 7.87 21.85 0.47
N ARG A 149 8.38 20.97 1.34
CA ARG A 149 9.47 21.33 2.26
C ARG A 149 10.78 21.64 1.54
N LEU A 150 11.06 20.92 0.44
CA LEU A 150 12.23 21.15 -0.40
C LEU A 150 12.13 22.44 -1.22
N MET A 151 10.91 22.79 -1.67
CA MET A 151 10.65 23.91 -2.56
C MET A 151 9.50 24.81 -2.06
N PRO A 152 9.67 25.50 -0.92
CA PRO A 152 8.56 26.19 -0.21
C PRO A 152 7.94 27.38 -0.98
N ARG A 153 8.58 27.83 -2.05
CA ARG A 153 8.08 28.95 -2.88
C ARG A 153 7.19 28.50 -4.04
N ARG A 154 7.17 27.19 -4.34
CA ARG A 154 6.39 26.64 -5.45
C ARG A 154 5.01 26.21 -4.98
N GLN A 155 4.01 26.28 -5.83
CA GLN A 155 2.61 26.21 -5.43
C GLN A 155 1.77 25.18 -6.19
N VAL A 156 2.20 24.76 -7.38
CA VAL A 156 1.40 23.88 -8.24
C VAL A 156 1.84 22.42 -8.08
N VAL A 157 0.91 21.58 -7.65
CA VAL A 157 1.07 20.11 -7.60
C VAL A 157 0.35 19.53 -8.81
N ALA A 158 1.09 18.98 -9.76
CA ALA A 158 0.52 18.30 -10.91
C ALA A 158 0.35 16.81 -10.60
N LEU A 159 -0.86 16.28 -10.82
CA LEU A 159 -1.18 14.87 -10.68
C LEU A 159 -1.59 14.30 -12.03
N SER A 160 -1.01 13.19 -12.46
CA SER A 160 -1.55 12.46 -13.61
C SER A 160 -2.99 12.03 -13.32
N ARG A 161 -3.91 12.26 -14.24
CA ARG A 161 -5.28 11.74 -14.18
C ARG A 161 -5.28 10.20 -14.13
N ALA A 162 -4.28 9.56 -14.73
CA ALA A 162 -4.07 8.12 -14.69
C ALA A 162 -3.33 7.63 -13.42
N LEU A 163 -3.03 8.49 -12.44
CA LEU A 163 -2.66 8.05 -11.09
C LEU A 163 -3.89 7.45 -10.39
N TRP A 164 -3.72 6.39 -9.59
CA TRP A 164 -4.83 5.72 -8.91
C TRP A 164 -5.76 6.73 -8.21
N PRO A 165 -7.09 6.55 -8.31
CA PRO A 165 -8.08 7.45 -7.72
C PRO A 165 -7.85 7.66 -6.21
N GLU A 166 -7.53 6.58 -5.48
CA GLU A 166 -7.28 6.61 -4.03
C GLU A 166 -6.02 7.43 -3.70
N TYR A 167 -4.99 7.34 -4.52
CA TYR A 167 -3.76 8.14 -4.36
C TYR A 167 -4.06 9.62 -4.56
N ARG A 168 -4.82 9.97 -5.61
CA ARG A 168 -5.24 11.36 -5.86
C ARG A 168 -6.12 11.90 -4.74
N ALA A 169 -7.07 11.09 -4.25
CA ALA A 169 -7.94 11.46 -3.13
C ALA A 169 -7.15 11.66 -1.83
N THR A 170 -6.22 10.77 -1.51
CA THR A 170 -5.36 10.86 -0.33
C THR A 170 -4.47 12.10 -0.39
N ILE A 171 -3.82 12.37 -1.54
CA ILE A 171 -3.03 13.59 -1.73
C ILE A 171 -3.89 14.83 -1.50
N ARG A 172 -5.10 14.89 -2.08
CA ARG A 172 -6.04 16.01 -1.87
C ARG A 172 -6.41 16.18 -0.41
N THR A 173 -6.67 15.09 0.30
CA THR A 173 -7.00 15.12 1.74
C THR A 173 -5.84 15.67 2.56
N TYR A 174 -4.61 15.22 2.32
CA TYR A 174 -3.43 15.72 3.03
C TYR A 174 -3.15 17.20 2.77
N LEU A 175 -3.46 17.67 1.58
CA LEU A 175 -3.23 19.06 1.18
C LEU A 175 -4.40 20.00 1.50
N SER A 176 -5.59 19.48 1.85
CA SER A 176 -6.82 20.26 2.01
C SER A 176 -6.75 21.37 3.07
N ALA A 177 -5.94 21.16 4.13
CA ALA A 177 -5.73 22.12 5.20
C ALA A 177 -4.52 23.04 4.97
N LEU A 178 -3.86 22.95 3.81
CA LEU A 178 -2.65 23.71 3.51
C LEU A 178 -2.95 24.83 2.50
N GLU A 179 -2.70 26.04 2.93
CA GLU A 179 -2.86 27.22 2.06
C GLU A 179 -1.73 27.34 1.03
N GLY A 180 -2.06 27.94 -0.12
CA GLY A 180 -1.10 28.31 -1.16
C GLY A 180 -0.61 27.15 -2.02
N LEU A 181 -1.34 26.03 -2.08
CA LEU A 181 -1.11 24.93 -3.01
C LEU A 181 -2.32 24.76 -3.95
N ASP A 182 -2.03 24.73 -5.24
CA ASP A 182 -3.00 24.45 -6.30
C ASP A 182 -2.76 23.02 -6.81
N ILE A 183 -3.80 22.20 -6.87
CA ILE A 183 -3.71 20.87 -7.47
C ILE A 183 -4.27 20.92 -8.89
N VAL A 184 -3.46 20.51 -9.87
CA VAL A 184 -3.82 20.44 -11.28
C VAL A 184 -3.74 18.99 -11.74
N GLU A 185 -4.81 18.48 -12.36
CA GLU A 185 -4.78 17.17 -13.02
C GLU A 185 -4.28 17.29 -14.45
N VAL A 186 -3.32 16.46 -14.82
CA VAL A 186 -2.84 16.28 -16.19
C VAL A 186 -3.60 15.12 -16.80
N PRO A 187 -4.40 15.32 -17.88
CA PRO A 187 -5.17 14.25 -18.49
C PRO A 187 -4.28 13.16 -19.05
N PHE A 188 -4.85 12.01 -19.33
CA PHE A 188 -4.24 10.98 -20.16
C PHE A 188 -4.64 11.13 -21.62
N ASP A 189 -3.82 10.66 -22.52
CA ASP A 189 -4.12 10.54 -23.94
C ASP A 189 -5.14 9.42 -24.19
N ASP A 190 -6.25 9.72 -24.86
CA ASP A 190 -7.39 8.81 -25.03
C ASP A 190 -7.06 7.57 -25.86
N ALA A 191 -6.06 7.64 -26.73
CA ALA A 191 -5.64 6.51 -27.55
C ALA A 191 -4.69 5.57 -26.81
N THR A 192 -3.74 6.11 -26.08
CA THR A 192 -2.68 5.34 -25.43
C THR A 192 -2.92 5.04 -23.95
N GLY A 193 -3.68 5.87 -23.24
CA GLY A 193 -3.89 5.81 -21.79
C GLY A 193 -2.70 6.33 -20.96
N ALA A 194 -1.66 6.86 -21.62
CA ALA A 194 -0.53 7.48 -20.96
C ALA A 194 -0.80 8.96 -20.64
N THR A 195 -0.07 9.52 -19.68
CA THR A 195 -0.14 10.94 -19.32
C THR A 195 0.10 11.84 -20.56
N ASP A 196 -0.78 12.82 -20.80
CA ASP A 196 -0.65 13.76 -21.90
C ASP A 196 0.52 14.74 -21.68
N LEU A 197 1.60 14.48 -22.38
CA LEU A 197 2.82 15.29 -22.31
C LEU A 197 2.60 16.72 -22.81
N SER A 198 1.68 16.94 -23.74
CA SER A 198 1.41 18.28 -24.27
C SER A 198 0.77 19.19 -23.22
N THR A 199 -0.11 18.63 -22.40
CA THR A 199 -0.70 19.35 -21.26
C THR A 199 0.35 19.56 -20.15
N LEU A 200 1.20 18.58 -19.87
CA LEU A 200 2.28 18.75 -18.91
C LEU A 200 3.22 19.89 -19.34
N ASP A 201 3.59 19.98 -20.60
CA ASP A 201 4.46 21.03 -21.12
C ASP A 201 3.87 22.44 -20.90
N ARG A 202 2.56 22.60 -21.08
CA ARG A 202 1.87 23.88 -20.85
C ARG A 202 1.87 24.37 -19.41
N ILE A 203 1.84 23.43 -18.45
CA ILE A 203 1.84 23.76 -17.01
C ILE A 203 3.22 23.73 -16.38
N ALA A 204 4.23 23.25 -17.10
CA ALA A 204 5.63 23.16 -16.63
C ALA A 204 6.29 24.53 -16.62
N ASN A 205 6.06 25.28 -15.54
CA ASN A 205 6.61 26.63 -15.31
C ASN A 205 7.23 26.75 -13.90
N ASP A 206 7.69 27.94 -13.55
CA ASP A 206 8.35 28.25 -12.27
C ASP A 206 7.47 28.09 -11.03
N ARG A 207 6.12 27.98 -11.18
CA ARG A 207 5.20 27.66 -10.08
C ARG A 207 5.07 26.17 -9.83
N LEU A 208 5.44 25.29 -10.78
CA LEU A 208 5.30 23.85 -10.65
C LEU A 208 6.18 23.35 -9.52
N LEU A 209 5.56 22.71 -8.50
CA LEU A 209 6.23 22.11 -7.36
C LEU A 209 6.71 20.68 -7.68
N CYS A 210 5.81 19.87 -8.14
CA CYS A 210 6.09 18.48 -8.52
C CYS A 210 5.05 17.93 -9.51
N MET A 211 5.45 16.87 -10.22
CA MET A 211 4.56 16.01 -11.00
C MET A 211 4.52 14.62 -10.38
N VAL A 212 3.32 14.09 -10.08
CA VAL A 212 3.12 12.74 -9.56
C VAL A 212 2.51 11.84 -10.64
N THR A 213 3.18 10.74 -10.96
CA THR A 213 2.82 9.83 -12.06
C THR A 213 2.81 8.38 -11.57
N GLY A 214 1.79 7.60 -11.96
CA GLY A 214 1.73 6.15 -11.75
C GLY A 214 2.76 5.41 -12.64
N TYR A 215 3.38 4.33 -12.14
CA TYR A 215 4.33 3.54 -12.94
C TYR A 215 4.35 2.06 -12.52
N PRO A 216 3.63 1.19 -13.27
CA PRO A 216 2.59 1.49 -14.27
C PRO A 216 1.48 2.37 -13.69
N ASN A 217 0.63 2.97 -14.55
CA ASN A 217 -0.48 3.81 -14.10
C ASN A 217 -1.75 2.98 -13.79
N ALA A 218 -2.81 3.63 -13.29
CA ALA A 218 -4.08 3.00 -12.91
C ALA A 218 -4.89 2.41 -14.08
N LEU A 219 -4.50 2.71 -15.31
CA LEU A 219 -5.09 2.14 -16.53
C LEU A 219 -4.27 0.93 -17.04
N GLY A 220 -3.26 0.52 -16.25
CA GLY A 220 -2.32 -0.56 -16.58
C GLY A 220 -1.15 -0.14 -17.49
N ILE A 221 -1.11 1.10 -17.95
CA ILE A 221 -0.17 1.57 -18.98
C ILE A 221 1.18 1.93 -18.35
N ILE A 222 2.25 1.50 -19.02
CA ILE A 222 3.62 1.86 -18.69
C ILE A 222 3.88 3.29 -19.19
N GLU A 223 4.00 4.23 -18.26
CA GLU A 223 4.20 5.65 -18.55
C GLU A 223 5.58 5.94 -19.16
N PRO A 224 5.71 6.95 -20.01
CA PRO A 224 6.99 7.45 -20.51
C PRO A 224 7.71 8.28 -19.42
N LEU A 225 7.97 7.63 -18.27
CA LEU A 225 8.40 8.27 -17.02
C LEU A 225 9.66 9.11 -17.17
N GLY A 226 10.62 8.68 -18.03
CA GLY A 226 11.83 9.46 -18.31
C GLY A 226 11.55 10.79 -19.02
N ALA A 227 10.60 10.82 -19.95
CA ALA A 227 10.19 12.07 -20.61
C ALA A 227 9.45 12.99 -19.64
N ILE A 228 8.56 12.43 -18.80
CA ILE A 228 7.85 13.18 -17.76
C ILE A 228 8.84 13.80 -16.77
N ALA A 229 9.82 13.04 -16.28
CA ALA A 229 10.84 13.54 -15.37
C ALA A 229 11.67 14.67 -16.00
N GLN A 230 12.09 14.48 -17.26
CA GLN A 230 12.85 15.51 -17.99
C GLN A 230 12.05 16.82 -18.15
N MET A 231 10.75 16.71 -18.51
CA MET A 231 9.90 17.91 -18.65
C MET A 231 9.70 18.61 -17.31
N THR A 232 9.47 17.85 -16.25
CA THR A 232 9.35 18.36 -14.87
C THR A 232 10.61 19.08 -14.43
N HIS A 233 11.78 18.51 -14.71
CA HIS A 233 13.08 19.13 -14.38
C HIS A 233 13.37 20.40 -15.19
N ARG A 234 12.92 20.50 -16.44
CA ARG A 234 13.03 21.76 -17.20
C ARG A 234 12.32 22.93 -16.53
N ALA A 235 11.20 22.65 -15.85
CA ALA A 235 10.53 23.63 -15.00
C ALA A 235 11.22 23.85 -13.64
N GLY A 236 12.28 23.10 -13.33
CA GLY A 236 12.95 23.08 -12.03
C GLY A 236 12.11 22.44 -10.93
N ALA A 237 11.12 21.64 -11.25
CA ALA A 237 10.21 20.93 -10.34
C ALA A 237 10.69 19.50 -10.04
N LEU A 238 10.07 18.82 -9.05
CA LEU A 238 10.42 17.47 -8.67
C LEU A 238 9.52 16.42 -9.35
N ALA A 239 10.12 15.38 -9.90
CA ALA A 239 9.44 14.24 -10.46
C ALA A 239 9.21 13.16 -9.37
N ILE A 240 7.97 12.76 -9.18
CA ILE A 240 7.54 11.74 -8.20
C ILE A 240 6.89 10.60 -8.96
N SER A 241 7.39 9.37 -8.79
CA SER A 241 6.73 8.17 -9.30
C SER A 241 6.02 7.42 -8.18
N ALA A 242 4.83 6.90 -8.49
CA ALA A 242 4.08 6.02 -7.61
C ALA A 242 3.90 4.65 -8.29
N THR A 243 4.24 3.57 -7.58
CA THR A 243 4.12 2.19 -8.09
C THR A 243 3.20 1.41 -7.16
N ALA A 244 2.02 0.99 -7.63
CA ALA A 244 1.13 0.14 -6.84
C ALA A 244 1.43 -1.35 -7.05
N GLU A 245 1.79 -1.76 -8.28
CA GLU A 245 2.23 -3.13 -8.56
C GLU A 245 3.75 -3.25 -8.44
N GLY A 246 4.21 -3.62 -7.24
CA GLY A 246 5.65 -3.69 -6.94
C GLY A 246 6.43 -4.69 -7.79
N ILE A 247 5.80 -5.80 -8.23
CA ILE A 247 6.46 -6.83 -9.08
C ILE A 247 6.93 -6.22 -10.41
N ALA A 248 6.26 -5.18 -10.90
CA ALA A 248 6.66 -4.49 -12.13
C ALA A 248 8.09 -3.96 -12.08
N LEU A 249 8.59 -3.58 -10.91
CA LEU A 249 9.97 -3.12 -10.72
C LEU A 249 11.02 -4.22 -10.94
N GLY A 250 10.62 -5.49 -10.99
CA GLY A 250 11.50 -6.60 -11.35
C GLY A 250 11.87 -6.63 -12.85
N LEU A 251 11.09 -5.94 -13.70
CA LEU A 251 11.28 -5.94 -15.15
C LEU A 251 11.43 -4.53 -15.75
N LEU A 252 10.65 -3.56 -15.27
CA LEU A 252 10.67 -2.20 -15.77
C LEU A 252 11.96 -1.49 -15.34
N ARG A 253 12.40 -0.52 -16.15
CA ARG A 253 13.52 0.35 -15.73
C ARG A 253 13.18 1.07 -14.44
N ALA A 254 14.13 1.04 -13.51
CA ALA A 254 13.92 1.63 -12.19
C ALA A 254 13.67 3.16 -12.26
N PRO A 255 12.76 3.71 -11.44
CA PRO A 255 12.43 5.14 -11.47
C PRO A 255 13.64 6.06 -11.34
N GLY A 256 14.61 5.71 -10.49
CA GLY A 256 15.84 6.47 -10.30
C GLY A 256 16.70 6.57 -11.55
N GLU A 257 16.76 5.52 -12.39
CA GLU A 257 17.45 5.53 -13.69
C GLU A 257 16.74 6.40 -14.73
N LEU A 258 15.43 6.62 -14.54
CA LEU A 258 14.61 7.46 -15.42
C LEU A 258 14.58 8.94 -14.97
N GLY A 259 15.35 9.29 -13.94
CA GLY A 259 15.47 10.67 -13.50
C GLY A 259 14.47 11.11 -12.42
N VAL A 260 13.71 10.19 -11.84
CA VAL A 260 12.79 10.50 -10.73
C VAL A 260 13.55 10.95 -9.49
N ASP A 261 13.00 11.90 -8.72
CA ASP A 261 13.59 12.43 -7.49
C ASP A 261 13.09 11.68 -6.25
N ILE A 262 11.82 11.29 -6.25
CA ILE A 262 11.18 10.56 -5.16
C ILE A 262 10.35 9.42 -5.75
N ALA A 263 10.64 8.19 -5.37
CA ALA A 263 9.89 7.00 -5.76
C ALA A 263 9.11 6.48 -4.55
N VAL A 264 7.79 6.36 -4.69
CA VAL A 264 6.90 5.81 -3.67
C VAL A 264 6.10 4.65 -4.24
N GLY A 265 5.49 3.87 -3.37
CA GLY A 265 4.61 2.82 -3.84
C GLY A 265 4.07 1.93 -2.74
N GLU A 266 3.32 0.93 -3.18
CA GLU A 266 2.74 -0.13 -2.36
C GLU A 266 3.56 -1.42 -2.52
N GLY A 267 3.93 -2.00 -1.41
CA GLY A 267 4.69 -3.26 -1.37
C GLY A 267 3.83 -4.49 -1.05
N GLN A 268 2.51 -4.40 -1.16
CA GLN A 268 1.60 -5.52 -0.89
C GLN A 268 1.98 -6.76 -1.72
N SER A 269 2.33 -6.59 -2.99
CA SER A 269 2.77 -7.66 -3.89
C SER A 269 4.04 -8.39 -3.42
N PHE A 270 4.79 -7.82 -2.49
CA PHE A 270 5.98 -8.44 -1.91
C PHE A 270 5.64 -9.36 -0.73
N GLY A 271 4.77 -10.33 -0.95
CA GLY A 271 4.49 -11.39 0.01
C GLY A 271 3.45 -11.06 1.09
N LEU A 272 2.58 -10.09 0.87
CA LEU A 272 1.42 -9.83 1.71
C LEU A 272 0.14 -10.34 1.02
N PRO A 273 -0.72 -11.09 1.73
CA PRO A 273 -2.04 -11.46 1.20
C PRO A 273 -2.98 -10.25 1.16
N LEU A 274 -4.07 -10.34 0.40
CA LEU A 274 -5.03 -9.23 0.21
C LEU A 274 -5.77 -8.82 1.50
N GLN A 275 -6.10 -9.76 2.38
CA GLN A 275 -6.64 -9.56 3.74
C GLN A 275 -7.70 -8.46 3.86
N PHE A 276 -8.73 -8.47 3.02
CA PHE A 276 -9.81 -7.45 3.00
C PHE A 276 -9.31 -6.00 2.79
N GLY A 277 -8.21 -5.81 2.08
CA GLY A 277 -7.65 -4.50 1.76
C GLY A 277 -6.54 -4.03 2.71
N GLY A 278 -5.91 -4.91 3.45
CA GLY A 278 -4.75 -4.54 4.27
C GLY A 278 -4.47 -5.44 5.46
N PRO A 279 -3.41 -5.13 6.23
CA PRO A 279 -2.54 -3.98 6.04
C PRO A 279 -1.65 -4.10 4.81
N GLY A 280 -1.39 -2.94 4.14
CA GLY A 280 -0.36 -2.81 3.12
C GLY A 280 1.00 -2.45 3.71
N VAL A 281 1.97 -2.17 2.86
CA VAL A 281 3.28 -1.63 3.24
C VAL A 281 3.75 -0.61 2.22
N GLY A 282 3.58 0.68 2.54
CA GLY A 282 4.11 1.73 1.69
C GLY A 282 5.64 1.77 1.71
N PHE A 283 6.25 2.15 0.61
CA PHE A 283 7.66 2.48 0.56
C PHE A 283 7.89 3.89 0.04
N MET A 284 8.99 4.48 0.48
CA MET A 284 9.49 5.76 -0.05
C MET A 284 10.99 5.71 -0.16
N ALA A 285 11.48 6.05 -1.35
CA ALA A 285 12.90 6.20 -1.64
C ALA A 285 13.15 7.53 -2.37
N ALA A 286 14.34 8.11 -2.21
CA ALA A 286 14.68 9.41 -2.77
C ALA A 286 16.18 9.55 -3.05
N ARG A 287 16.54 10.66 -3.70
CA ARG A 287 17.95 11.08 -3.81
C ARG A 287 18.51 11.42 -2.44
N LEU A 288 19.78 11.13 -2.21
CA LEU A 288 20.44 11.35 -0.92
C LEU A 288 20.39 12.81 -0.47
N THR A 289 20.42 13.75 -1.40
CA THR A 289 20.30 15.19 -1.14
C THR A 289 19.00 15.56 -0.41
N HIS A 290 17.96 14.74 -0.52
CA HIS A 290 16.65 14.95 0.08
C HIS A 290 16.46 14.24 1.44
N LEU A 291 17.42 13.44 1.89
CA LEU A 291 17.36 12.60 3.08
C LEU A 291 16.81 13.32 4.33
N ARG A 292 17.26 14.57 4.57
CA ARG A 292 16.85 15.34 5.75
C ARG A 292 15.39 15.77 5.77
N GLN A 293 14.69 15.71 4.63
CA GLN A 293 13.27 16.03 4.49
C GLN A 293 12.39 14.79 4.33
N MET A 294 13.00 13.60 4.29
CA MET A 294 12.28 12.34 4.15
C MET A 294 11.43 12.07 5.41
N PRO A 295 10.14 11.73 5.27
CA PRO A 295 9.30 11.33 6.39
C PRO A 295 9.64 9.93 6.90
N GLY A 296 9.11 9.58 8.07
CA GLY A 296 9.25 8.25 8.64
C GLY A 296 10.61 7.97 9.24
N ARG A 297 10.74 6.77 9.81
CA ARG A 297 11.96 6.32 10.47
C ARG A 297 13.04 5.92 9.49
N LEU A 298 14.27 6.03 9.96
CA LEU A 298 15.46 5.59 9.23
C LEU A 298 16.34 4.76 10.18
N VAL A 299 16.83 3.65 9.68
CA VAL A 299 17.86 2.84 10.34
C VAL A 299 19.18 3.04 9.64
N GLY A 300 20.21 3.34 10.43
CA GLY A 300 21.59 3.46 9.97
C GLY A 300 22.46 2.31 10.49
N GLN A 301 23.50 1.97 9.72
CA GLN A 301 24.53 1.07 10.16
C GLN A 301 25.55 1.81 11.01
N THR A 302 25.99 1.21 12.11
CA THR A 302 27.00 1.72 13.03
C THR A 302 27.93 0.59 13.48
N ARG A 303 28.77 0.83 14.48
CA ARG A 303 29.56 -0.18 15.19
C ARG A 303 29.29 -0.09 16.68
N ASP A 304 29.29 -1.25 17.35
CA ASP A 304 29.24 -1.32 18.80
C ASP A 304 30.62 -0.98 19.42
N ARG A 305 30.68 -1.00 20.75
CA ARG A 305 31.94 -0.73 21.49
C ARG A 305 33.07 -1.70 21.17
N ASP A 306 32.74 -2.94 20.70
CA ASP A 306 33.71 -3.98 20.37
C ASP A 306 34.09 -3.90 18.86
N GLY A 307 33.59 -2.90 18.11
CA GLY A 307 33.83 -2.67 16.67
C GLY A 307 32.98 -3.55 15.75
N ARG A 308 32.03 -4.34 16.27
CA ARG A 308 31.13 -5.18 15.46
C ARG A 308 30.07 -4.34 14.78
N ARG A 309 29.62 -4.78 13.60
CA ARG A 309 28.51 -4.15 12.88
C ARG A 309 27.24 -4.15 13.74
N ALA A 310 26.62 -3.00 13.86
CA ALA A 310 25.38 -2.79 14.59
C ALA A 310 24.46 -1.83 13.83
N PHE A 311 23.19 -1.75 14.24
CA PHE A 311 22.17 -0.93 13.63
C PHE A 311 21.46 -0.09 14.68
N CYS A 312 21.04 1.13 14.31
CA CYS A 312 20.27 2.00 15.21
C CYS A 312 19.35 2.91 14.42
N LEU A 313 18.30 3.41 15.07
CA LEU A 313 17.50 4.50 14.53
C LEU A 313 18.37 5.75 14.39
N THR A 314 18.23 6.46 13.27
CA THR A 314 19.02 7.65 12.97
C THR A 314 18.14 8.82 12.54
N LEU A 315 18.66 10.04 12.66
CA LEU A 315 17.97 11.29 12.33
C LEU A 315 16.63 11.48 13.07
N ASN A 316 16.46 10.93 14.26
CA ASN A 316 15.22 10.95 15.04
C ASN A 316 14.74 12.38 15.40
N THR A 317 15.62 13.37 15.33
CA THR A 317 15.26 14.79 15.59
C THR A 317 14.20 15.34 14.62
N ARG A 318 13.88 14.64 13.53
CA ARG A 318 12.81 15.01 12.59
C ARG A 318 11.44 14.52 13.03
N GLU A 319 11.39 13.54 13.96
CA GLU A 319 10.19 12.79 14.29
C GLU A 319 9.26 13.53 15.26
N GLN A 320 7.99 13.15 15.23
CA GLN A 320 6.91 13.79 16.00
C GLN A 320 7.13 13.77 17.51
N HIS A 321 7.66 12.68 18.07
CA HIS A 321 7.89 12.56 19.53
C HIS A 321 9.00 13.49 20.04
N ILE A 322 9.85 14.03 19.15
CA ILE A 322 10.88 15.02 19.47
C ILE A 322 10.39 16.43 19.14
N ARG A 323 9.92 16.67 17.92
CA ARG A 323 9.60 18.01 17.41
C ARG A 323 8.15 18.44 17.54
N ARG A 324 7.26 17.53 17.90
CA ARG A 324 5.80 17.78 18.05
C ARG A 324 5.22 18.41 16.77
N GLU A 325 4.63 19.60 16.86
CA GLU A 325 4.05 20.37 15.74
C GLU A 325 5.07 20.78 14.66
N ARG A 326 6.37 20.76 14.99
CA ARG A 326 7.47 21.08 14.06
C ARG A 326 8.08 19.84 13.40
N ALA A 327 7.49 18.68 13.59
CA ALA A 327 7.96 17.45 12.99
C ALA A 327 7.89 17.51 11.45
N THR A 328 8.77 16.76 10.81
CA THR A 328 8.80 16.66 9.34
C THR A 328 7.52 16.03 8.79
N SER A 329 6.88 15.15 9.56
CA SER A 329 5.65 14.44 9.19
C SER A 329 4.88 14.03 10.45
N ASN A 330 3.58 13.76 10.28
CA ASN A 330 2.73 13.17 11.32
C ASN A 330 2.87 11.63 11.42
N ILE A 331 3.70 11.02 10.61
CA ILE A 331 3.98 9.58 10.70
C ILE A 331 4.69 9.29 12.01
N CYS A 332 4.01 8.50 12.87
CA CYS A 332 4.50 8.12 14.19
C CYS A 332 5.27 6.80 14.16
N THR A 333 4.81 5.86 13.36
CA THR A 333 5.36 4.50 13.25
C THR A 333 5.42 4.08 11.78
N ASN A 334 5.74 2.81 11.54
CA ASN A 334 5.74 2.19 10.22
C ASN A 334 5.13 0.79 10.33
N HIS A 335 4.86 0.13 9.21
CA HIS A 335 4.35 -1.24 9.16
C HIS A 335 5.49 -2.26 9.22
N SER A 336 6.22 -2.31 10.37
CA SER A 336 7.44 -3.10 10.52
C SER A 336 7.28 -4.57 10.19
N LEU A 337 6.18 -5.21 10.62
CA LEU A 337 5.93 -6.63 10.35
C LEU A 337 5.64 -6.88 8.87
N CYS A 338 4.94 -5.97 8.20
CA CYS A 338 4.69 -6.02 6.76
C CYS A 338 6.00 -5.76 5.97
N ALA A 339 6.82 -4.81 6.44
CA ALA A 339 8.14 -4.57 5.86
C ALA A 339 9.07 -5.79 6.02
N LEU A 340 9.00 -6.50 7.15
CA LEU A 340 9.69 -7.77 7.32
C LEU A 340 9.19 -8.83 6.34
N ALA A 341 7.88 -8.97 6.15
CA ALA A 341 7.31 -9.89 5.15
C ALA A 341 7.86 -9.59 3.75
N ALA A 342 7.86 -8.31 3.35
CA ALA A 342 8.42 -7.88 2.08
C ALA A 342 9.92 -8.16 1.97
N THR A 343 10.68 -7.96 3.05
CA THR A 343 12.11 -8.25 3.11
C THR A 343 12.38 -9.74 2.91
N VAL A 344 11.63 -10.61 3.59
CA VAL A 344 11.76 -12.07 3.45
C VAL A 344 11.39 -12.50 2.03
N TYR A 345 10.28 -11.98 1.50
CA TYR A 345 9.83 -12.29 0.14
C TYR A 345 10.87 -11.91 -0.91
N LEU A 346 11.33 -10.67 -0.89
CA LEU A 346 12.34 -10.16 -1.83
C LEU A 346 13.68 -10.90 -1.71
N SER A 347 14.06 -11.29 -0.49
CA SER A 347 15.28 -12.09 -0.25
C SER A 347 15.15 -13.51 -0.79
N LEU A 348 13.96 -14.12 -0.70
CA LEU A 348 13.70 -15.45 -1.28
C LEU A 348 13.69 -15.42 -2.81
N MET A 349 13.02 -14.42 -3.38
CA MET A 349 12.96 -14.27 -4.84
C MET A 349 14.33 -13.90 -5.42
N GLY A 350 15.05 -13.01 -4.74
CA GLY A 350 16.27 -12.44 -5.27
C GLY A 350 16.04 -11.70 -6.61
N ARG A 351 17.11 -11.22 -7.23
CA ARG A 351 17.02 -10.48 -8.49
C ARG A 351 16.48 -11.33 -9.63
N VAL A 352 16.89 -12.60 -9.71
CA VAL A 352 16.51 -13.50 -10.79
C VAL A 352 15.04 -13.90 -10.64
N GLY A 353 14.64 -14.40 -9.50
CA GLY A 353 13.26 -14.86 -9.29
C GLY A 353 12.23 -13.74 -9.40
N LEU A 354 12.54 -12.51 -8.94
CA LEU A 354 11.64 -11.37 -9.09
C LEU A 354 11.46 -11.01 -10.58
N ARG A 355 12.54 -11.05 -11.35
CA ARG A 355 12.50 -10.82 -12.79
C ARG A 355 11.68 -11.89 -13.52
N GLU A 356 11.95 -13.16 -13.25
CA GLU A 356 11.19 -14.28 -13.84
C GLU A 356 9.71 -14.20 -13.53
N LEU A 357 9.35 -13.80 -12.29
CA LEU A 357 7.97 -13.59 -11.89
C LEU A 357 7.33 -12.43 -12.68
N ALA A 358 8.03 -11.30 -12.82
CA ALA A 358 7.56 -10.16 -13.58
C ALA A 358 7.36 -10.51 -15.07
N GLU A 359 8.33 -11.21 -15.69
CA GLU A 359 8.22 -11.71 -17.06
C GLU A 359 7.02 -12.66 -17.21
N ARG A 360 6.81 -13.57 -16.24
CA ARG A 360 5.66 -14.47 -16.23
C ARG A 360 4.33 -13.73 -16.19
N ASN A 361 4.21 -12.68 -15.38
CA ASN A 361 2.99 -11.86 -15.30
C ASN A 361 2.69 -11.17 -16.64
N VAL A 362 3.71 -10.60 -17.29
CA VAL A 362 3.57 -10.00 -18.63
C VAL A 362 3.14 -11.03 -19.67
N GLU A 363 3.79 -12.19 -19.70
CA GLU A 363 3.42 -13.28 -20.64
C GLU A 363 1.95 -13.69 -20.49
N LEU A 364 1.49 -13.94 -19.26
CA LEU A 364 0.13 -14.34 -18.98
C LEU A 364 -0.88 -13.23 -19.34
N ALA A 365 -0.57 -11.98 -19.07
CA ALA A 365 -1.42 -10.86 -19.43
C ALA A 365 -1.54 -10.70 -20.97
N HIS A 366 -0.45 -10.84 -21.70
CA HIS A 366 -0.48 -10.84 -23.16
C HIS A 366 -1.21 -12.04 -23.74
N GLN A 367 -1.10 -13.24 -23.15
CA GLN A 367 -1.89 -14.42 -23.53
C GLN A 367 -3.40 -14.16 -23.29
N ALA A 368 -3.77 -13.56 -22.14
CA ALA A 368 -5.15 -13.21 -21.86
C ALA A 368 -5.71 -12.23 -22.90
N VAL A 369 -4.95 -11.18 -23.23
CA VAL A 369 -5.33 -10.23 -24.29
C VAL A 369 -5.54 -10.93 -25.62
N ALA A 370 -4.63 -11.82 -26.04
CA ALA A 370 -4.77 -12.55 -27.31
C ALA A 370 -6.05 -13.40 -27.34
N VAL A 371 -6.39 -14.10 -26.26
CA VAL A 371 -7.63 -14.88 -26.15
C VAL A 371 -8.89 -13.98 -26.21
N LEU A 372 -8.87 -12.86 -25.52
CA LEU A 372 -9.96 -11.90 -25.50
C LEU A 372 -10.17 -11.25 -26.87
N GLU A 373 -9.10 -10.85 -27.55
CA GLU A 373 -9.16 -10.25 -28.90
C GLU A 373 -9.64 -11.26 -29.94
N ALA A 374 -9.22 -12.54 -29.85
CA ALA A 374 -9.74 -13.61 -30.68
C ALA A 374 -11.26 -13.83 -30.47
N ALA A 375 -11.75 -13.60 -29.28
CA ALA A 375 -13.18 -13.58 -28.97
C ALA A 375 -13.87 -12.24 -29.35
N GLY A 376 -13.14 -11.27 -29.95
CA GLY A 376 -13.63 -9.98 -30.44
C GLY A 376 -13.79 -8.91 -29.34
N ILE A 377 -13.20 -9.12 -28.15
CA ILE A 377 -13.16 -8.17 -27.03
C ILE A 377 -11.84 -7.41 -27.12
N ARG A 378 -11.89 -6.11 -27.38
CA ARG A 378 -10.69 -5.32 -27.67
C ARG A 378 -10.21 -4.57 -26.44
N ARG A 379 -8.90 -4.28 -26.38
CA ARG A 379 -8.36 -3.34 -25.41
C ARG A 379 -8.90 -1.93 -25.66
N ARG A 380 -9.05 -1.16 -24.56
CA ARG A 380 -9.48 0.27 -24.63
C ARG A 380 -8.31 1.15 -25.09
N PHE A 381 -7.09 0.86 -24.68
CA PHE A 381 -5.89 1.64 -24.95
C PHE A 381 -4.86 0.88 -25.75
N SER A 382 -4.10 1.58 -26.59
CA SER A 382 -3.03 1.03 -27.42
C SER A 382 -1.66 1.03 -26.72
N GLY A 383 -1.52 1.69 -25.55
CA GLY A 383 -0.27 1.79 -24.80
C GLY A 383 0.28 0.45 -24.37
N GLN A 384 1.58 0.39 -24.08
CA GLN A 384 2.22 -0.79 -23.50
C GLN A 384 1.74 -0.96 -22.05
N PHE A 385 1.54 -2.20 -21.63
CA PHE A 385 1.05 -2.52 -20.29
C PHE A 385 1.90 -3.60 -19.64
N PHE A 386 1.82 -3.71 -18.32
CA PHE A 386 2.54 -4.74 -17.57
C PHE A 386 1.66 -5.99 -17.38
N ASN A 387 0.85 -6.05 -16.34
CA ASN A 387 -0.03 -7.17 -16.01
C ASN A 387 -1.51 -6.77 -15.89
N GLU A 388 -1.82 -5.52 -16.15
CA GLU A 388 -3.14 -4.95 -16.05
C GLU A 388 -3.47 -4.16 -17.32
N PHE A 389 -4.70 -4.28 -17.82
CA PHE A 389 -5.14 -3.65 -19.05
C PHE A 389 -6.64 -3.37 -19.03
N ALA A 390 -7.08 -2.30 -19.69
CA ALA A 390 -8.48 -1.97 -19.85
C ALA A 390 -9.07 -2.56 -21.12
N LEU A 391 -10.24 -3.20 -21.01
CA LEU A 391 -11.06 -3.70 -22.12
C LEU A 391 -12.17 -2.69 -22.44
N LYS A 392 -12.53 -2.58 -23.72
CA LYS A 392 -13.67 -1.80 -24.17
C LYS A 392 -14.91 -2.68 -24.24
N LEU A 393 -15.94 -2.36 -23.46
CA LEU A 393 -17.20 -3.10 -23.37
C LEU A 393 -18.38 -2.11 -23.44
N ALA A 394 -19.48 -2.49 -24.10
CA ALA A 394 -20.66 -1.65 -24.18
C ALA A 394 -21.32 -1.46 -22.78
N ASN A 395 -21.28 -2.48 -21.94
CA ASN A 395 -21.84 -2.43 -20.60
C ASN A 395 -20.96 -3.23 -19.60
N PRO A 396 -19.93 -2.60 -18.99
CA PRO A 396 -19.06 -3.26 -18.03
C PRO A 396 -19.81 -3.83 -16.82
N SER A 397 -20.83 -3.17 -16.31
CA SER A 397 -21.60 -3.64 -15.14
C SER A 397 -22.33 -4.94 -15.43
N ALA A 398 -22.99 -5.05 -16.57
CA ALA A 398 -23.65 -6.30 -16.98
C ALA A 398 -22.64 -7.44 -17.23
N ALA A 399 -21.44 -7.10 -17.74
CA ALA A 399 -20.36 -8.07 -17.92
C ALA A 399 -19.83 -8.60 -16.58
N LEU A 400 -19.69 -7.75 -15.57
CA LEU A 400 -19.31 -8.15 -14.21
C LEU A 400 -20.36 -9.10 -13.59
N GLU A 401 -21.65 -8.77 -13.69
CA GLU A 401 -22.71 -9.64 -13.20
C GLU A 401 -22.76 -11.02 -13.92
N ALA A 402 -22.55 -11.03 -15.24
CA ALA A 402 -22.50 -12.28 -16.00
C ALA A 402 -21.32 -13.16 -15.59
N ALA A 403 -20.15 -12.55 -15.36
CA ALA A 403 -18.96 -13.25 -14.89
C ALA A 403 -19.13 -13.78 -13.46
N GLU A 404 -19.70 -12.98 -12.55
CA GLU A 404 -19.92 -13.36 -11.16
C GLU A 404 -20.81 -14.60 -11.03
N ARG A 405 -21.88 -14.69 -11.84
CA ARG A 405 -22.73 -15.89 -11.93
C ARG A 405 -21.96 -17.16 -12.31
N LYS A 406 -20.79 -17.01 -12.94
CA LYS A 406 -19.87 -18.10 -13.31
C LYS A 406 -18.67 -18.23 -12.37
N GLN A 407 -18.75 -17.63 -11.19
CA GLN A 407 -17.67 -17.58 -10.20
C GLN A 407 -16.36 -16.96 -10.74
N ILE A 408 -16.48 -15.88 -11.52
CA ILE A 408 -15.37 -15.11 -12.05
C ILE A 408 -15.51 -13.66 -11.58
N LEU A 409 -14.50 -13.16 -10.88
CA LEU A 409 -14.34 -11.74 -10.58
C LEU A 409 -13.57 -11.11 -11.75
N ALA A 410 -14.29 -10.57 -12.72
CA ALA A 410 -13.76 -10.26 -14.04
C ALA A 410 -12.91 -8.97 -14.09
N GLY A 411 -12.91 -8.16 -13.04
CA GLY A 411 -12.16 -6.90 -13.01
C GLY A 411 -12.97 -5.77 -12.38
N ILE A 412 -12.64 -4.52 -12.72
CA ILE A 412 -13.23 -3.32 -12.15
C ILE A 412 -13.75 -2.40 -13.26
N ALA A 413 -15.02 -1.97 -13.16
CA ALA A 413 -15.60 -0.99 -14.08
C ALA A 413 -14.98 0.39 -13.81
N LEU A 414 -14.25 0.94 -14.79
CA LEU A 414 -13.53 2.21 -14.64
C LEU A 414 -14.45 3.43 -14.57
N GLY A 415 -15.68 3.32 -15.06
CA GLY A 415 -16.67 4.41 -15.06
C GLY A 415 -17.03 4.98 -13.71
N ASN A 416 -16.77 4.24 -12.61
CA ASN A 416 -17.01 4.72 -11.26
C ASN A 416 -16.04 5.84 -10.86
N ASP A 417 -14.79 5.79 -11.34
CA ASP A 417 -13.73 6.75 -11.00
C ASP A 417 -13.36 7.68 -12.17
N TYR A 418 -13.68 7.25 -13.38
CA TYR A 418 -13.41 7.93 -14.65
C TYR A 418 -14.69 7.98 -15.46
N SER A 419 -15.48 9.05 -15.35
CA SER A 419 -16.74 9.21 -16.09
C SER A 419 -16.56 9.08 -17.60
N GLU A 420 -15.37 9.43 -18.10
CA GLU A 420 -14.93 9.30 -19.50
C GLU A 420 -14.64 7.86 -19.93
N LEU A 421 -14.56 6.90 -19.00
CA LEU A 421 -14.28 5.47 -19.24
C LEU A 421 -15.45 4.58 -18.79
N SER A 422 -16.69 5.07 -18.95
CA SER A 422 -17.90 4.29 -18.61
C SER A 422 -18.06 3.00 -19.43
N ASP A 423 -17.35 2.90 -20.55
CA ASP A 423 -17.28 1.73 -21.43
C ASP A 423 -16.03 0.85 -21.20
N ALA A 424 -15.33 1.01 -20.08
CA ALA A 424 -14.08 0.33 -19.82
C ALA A 424 -14.12 -0.57 -18.58
N LEU A 425 -13.56 -1.79 -18.72
CA LEU A 425 -13.35 -2.76 -17.65
C LEU A 425 -11.83 -2.98 -17.47
N LEU A 426 -11.30 -2.69 -16.29
CA LEU A 426 -9.91 -2.99 -15.95
C LEU A 426 -9.77 -4.44 -15.52
N VAL A 427 -8.82 -5.15 -16.13
CA VAL A 427 -8.54 -6.58 -15.90
C VAL A 427 -7.08 -6.73 -15.47
N SER A 428 -6.84 -7.45 -14.40
CA SER A 428 -5.50 -7.77 -13.91
C SER A 428 -5.23 -9.27 -14.04
N VAL A 429 -4.00 -9.62 -14.41
CA VAL A 429 -3.53 -11.00 -14.56
C VAL A 429 -2.21 -11.16 -13.82
N THR A 430 -2.12 -12.21 -13.00
CA THR A 430 -0.89 -12.54 -12.26
C THR A 430 -0.52 -14.02 -12.49
N GLU A 431 0.59 -14.47 -11.92
CA GLU A 431 0.99 -15.88 -11.95
C GLU A 431 -0.03 -16.83 -11.30
N MET A 432 -1.01 -16.27 -10.58
CA MET A 432 -2.11 -17.05 -9.99
C MET A 432 -3.17 -17.44 -10.99
N ASN A 433 -3.17 -16.85 -12.20
CA ASN A 433 -4.10 -17.18 -13.27
C ASN A 433 -3.56 -18.28 -14.18
N ARG A 434 -4.48 -19.05 -14.79
CA ARG A 434 -4.19 -20.15 -15.70
C ARG A 434 -4.76 -19.87 -17.09
N GLY A 435 -4.17 -20.47 -18.12
CA GLY A 435 -4.55 -20.23 -19.51
C GLY A 435 -6.01 -20.57 -19.84
N ASP A 436 -6.59 -21.61 -19.22
CA ASP A 436 -8.00 -22.00 -19.39
C ASP A 436 -8.97 -20.96 -18.80
N GLU A 437 -8.55 -20.20 -17.80
CA GLU A 437 -9.35 -19.15 -17.18
C GLU A 437 -9.61 -17.97 -18.11
N PHE A 438 -8.68 -17.70 -19.05
CA PHE A 438 -8.83 -16.62 -20.03
C PHE A 438 -9.99 -16.89 -21.01
N SER A 439 -10.14 -18.13 -21.45
CA SER A 439 -11.27 -18.54 -22.29
C SER A 439 -12.60 -18.49 -21.54
N ARG A 440 -12.60 -18.85 -20.25
CA ARG A 440 -13.76 -18.72 -19.37
C ARG A 440 -14.16 -17.27 -19.17
N LEU A 441 -13.18 -16.37 -18.95
CA LEU A 441 -13.41 -14.92 -18.86
C LEU A 441 -14.04 -14.40 -20.15
N ALA A 442 -13.42 -14.71 -21.31
CA ALA A 442 -13.90 -14.28 -22.62
C ALA A 442 -15.35 -14.72 -22.89
N ALA A 443 -15.69 -15.98 -22.56
CA ALA A 443 -17.04 -16.51 -22.69
C ALA A 443 -18.03 -15.84 -21.73
N ALA A 444 -17.59 -15.48 -20.50
CA ALA A 444 -18.46 -14.88 -19.50
C ALA A 444 -18.85 -13.44 -19.85
N ILE A 445 -17.84 -12.60 -20.19
CA ILE A 445 -18.09 -11.18 -20.51
C ILE A 445 -18.59 -10.97 -21.94
N GLY A 446 -18.34 -11.93 -22.84
CA GLY A 446 -18.81 -11.89 -24.22
C GLY A 446 -20.32 -12.14 -24.39
N GLU A 447 -21.03 -12.64 -23.39
CA GLU A 447 -22.49 -12.83 -23.40
C GLU A 447 -23.27 -11.50 -23.42
N VAL A 448 -22.62 -10.41 -23.03
CA VAL A 448 -23.24 -9.10 -22.81
C VAL A 448 -22.58 -8.06 -23.75
N ARG A 449 -22.69 -8.34 -25.09
CA ARG A 449 -22.16 -7.42 -26.10
C ARG A 449 -23.20 -6.42 -26.56
#